data_47e45103ec75e81e9f2fd06d3bdd62ab
#
_entry.id   47e45103ec75e81e9f2fd06d3bdd62ab
#
_cell.length_a   1.000
_cell.length_b   1.000
_cell.length_c   1.000
_cell.angle_alpha   90.00
_cell.angle_beta   90.00
_cell.angle_gamma   90.00
#
_symmetry.space_group_name_H-M   'P 1'
#
loop_
_entity.id
_entity.type
_entity.pdbx_description
1 polymer ?
#
loop_
_entity_poly.entity_id
_entity_poly.type
_entity_poly.pdbx_seq_one_letter_code
_entity_poly.pdbx_strand_id
1 'polypeptide(L)'
;MDLKKQNIRMRRRSCKSKLQVTLEDDFNVPDTKPDVERIVTGEGRVEIAETNLLNGKLLVKGILHFDMLYISHESQIPVHSIQGKIEFDEMINMDNLQEENDCKVKWELEDINISLINSRKISVKSLVTIEACAWEEYEEPVAVDKEEGKNAPCRYQDMDVTELVLTKKDILRLKENFHLPAGKPNINQILYYDISLHGVEMRAQEGKILVRGEMLLFVMYSTQEEENQIAYYEGEQSFYSDIPCESCKENMVLQIDTELQSKDVQVKQDEDGEERGIEAEFAMNLDFCLYEEKQMRYLQDMYSLEKQLQLKRIKIPFRHLVMKNTSQKRINEQLLLETPKNPILQICHSRGTIQLDEVEWNENGISVEG
;
A
#
# COMPACT_ATOMS: atom_id res chain seq x y z
N MET A 1 8.18 32.11 -38.03
CA MET A 1 9.44 31.37 -37.91
C MET A 1 9.16 30.23 -36.98
N ASP A 2 9.26 29.04 -37.51
CA ASP A 2 8.89 27.88 -36.71
C ASP A 2 10.07 27.39 -35.85
N LEU A 3 9.78 26.86 -34.70
CA LEU A 3 10.77 26.37 -33.74
C LEU A 3 10.68 24.85 -33.66
N LYS A 4 11.85 24.22 -33.62
CA LYS A 4 11.92 22.79 -33.26
C LYS A 4 11.59 22.64 -31.80
N LYS A 5 10.58 21.84 -31.50
CA LYS A 5 10.11 21.60 -30.14
C LYS A 5 10.34 20.15 -29.74
N GLN A 6 10.59 19.93 -28.44
CA GLN A 6 10.62 18.63 -27.81
C GLN A 6 9.57 18.63 -26.72
N ASN A 7 8.70 17.62 -26.71
CA ASN A 7 7.71 17.45 -25.67
C ASN A 7 8.36 16.80 -24.45
N ILE A 8 8.00 17.30 -23.28
CA ILE A 8 8.38 16.73 -21.99
C ILE A 8 7.11 16.26 -21.32
N ARG A 9 7.02 14.97 -21.06
CA ARG A 9 5.89 14.35 -20.38
C ARG A 9 6.04 14.51 -18.87
N MET A 10 5.00 15.03 -18.24
CA MET A 10 4.97 15.32 -16.81
C MET A 10 3.66 14.87 -16.20
N ARG A 11 3.63 14.79 -14.87
CA ARG A 11 2.45 14.45 -14.09
C ARG A 11 2.26 15.48 -12.99
N ARG A 12 1.01 15.91 -12.76
CA ARG A 12 0.65 16.78 -11.66
C ARG A 12 -0.59 16.27 -10.94
N ARG A 13 -0.67 16.54 -9.65
CA ARG A 13 -1.89 16.31 -8.89
C ARG A 13 -2.91 17.38 -9.26
N SER A 14 -4.05 16.95 -9.80
CA SER A 14 -5.17 17.82 -10.19
C SER A 14 -5.99 18.21 -8.95
N CYS A 15 -6.40 17.22 -8.17
CA CYS A 15 -7.14 17.46 -6.94
C CYS A 15 -6.88 16.35 -5.89
N LYS A 16 -7.24 16.65 -4.65
CA LYS A 16 -7.18 15.73 -3.51
C LYS A 16 -8.36 16.01 -2.60
N SER A 17 -9.00 14.97 -2.12
CA SER A 17 -10.10 15.06 -1.15
C SER A 17 -10.00 13.93 -0.13
N LYS A 18 -10.49 14.16 1.08
CA LYS A 18 -10.61 13.16 2.14
C LYS A 18 -12.05 13.06 2.61
N LEU A 19 -12.47 11.86 2.93
CA LEU A 19 -13.77 11.55 3.53
C LEU A 19 -13.55 10.58 4.68
N GLN A 20 -14.15 10.84 5.84
CA GLN A 20 -14.19 9.93 6.96
C GLN A 20 -15.57 9.30 7.05
N VAL A 21 -15.61 7.98 7.17
CA VAL A 21 -16.83 7.17 7.14
C VAL A 21 -16.88 6.31 8.38
N THR A 22 -18.04 6.24 9.01
CA THR A 22 -18.32 5.26 10.06
C THR A 22 -19.11 4.11 9.47
N LEU A 23 -18.57 2.90 9.55
CA LEU A 23 -19.23 1.68 9.13
C LEU A 23 -19.69 0.93 10.38
N GLU A 24 -20.96 0.56 10.43
CA GLU A 24 -21.53 -0.14 11.58
C GLU A 24 -22.56 -1.17 11.11
N ASP A 25 -22.44 -2.40 11.59
CA ASP A 25 -23.41 -3.47 11.33
C ASP A 25 -23.38 -4.53 12.44
N ASP A 26 -24.47 -5.28 12.53
CA ASP A 26 -24.67 -6.34 13.51
C ASP A 26 -24.63 -7.71 12.85
N PHE A 27 -23.88 -8.65 13.43
CA PHE A 27 -23.70 -9.99 12.89
C PHE A 27 -24.15 -11.06 13.87
N ASN A 28 -24.85 -12.06 13.33
CA ASN A 28 -25.17 -13.26 14.11
C ASN A 28 -23.99 -14.24 14.05
N VAL A 29 -23.68 -14.84 15.19
CA VAL A 29 -22.73 -15.94 15.27
C VAL A 29 -23.31 -17.14 14.51
N PRO A 30 -22.60 -17.73 13.54
CA PRO A 30 -23.07 -18.88 12.78
C PRO A 30 -23.44 -20.06 13.71
N ASP A 31 -24.50 -20.80 13.37
CA ASP A 31 -24.96 -21.95 14.16
C ASP A 31 -23.90 -23.07 14.32
N THR A 32 -22.94 -23.12 13.40
CA THR A 32 -21.80 -24.05 13.45
C THR A 32 -20.71 -23.65 14.43
N LYS A 33 -20.80 -22.46 15.02
CA LYS A 33 -19.84 -21.92 15.98
C LYS A 33 -20.47 -21.89 17.38
N PRO A 34 -19.70 -22.14 18.45
CA PRO A 34 -20.19 -22.04 19.82
C PRO A 34 -20.47 -20.59 20.22
N ASP A 35 -21.18 -20.40 21.31
CA ASP A 35 -21.52 -19.10 21.87
C ASP A 35 -20.26 -18.31 22.23
N VAL A 36 -20.31 -17.01 21.96
CA VAL A 36 -19.23 -16.08 22.30
C VAL A 36 -19.34 -15.69 23.76
N GLU A 37 -18.33 -16.03 24.54
CA GLU A 37 -18.23 -15.60 25.93
C GLU A 37 -17.41 -14.32 26.08
N ARG A 38 -16.26 -14.30 25.41
CA ARG A 38 -15.35 -13.14 25.45
C ARG A 38 -14.59 -12.98 24.14
N ILE A 39 -14.59 -11.78 23.61
CA ILE A 39 -13.74 -11.39 22.49
C ILE A 39 -12.30 -11.27 22.98
N VAL A 40 -11.37 -11.88 22.25
CA VAL A 40 -9.92 -11.82 22.51
C VAL A 40 -9.32 -10.65 21.73
N THR A 41 -9.57 -10.63 20.42
CA THR A 41 -9.12 -9.57 19.52
C THR A 41 -10.05 -9.46 18.32
N GLY A 42 -10.09 -8.28 17.72
CA GLY A 42 -10.77 -8.01 16.46
C GLY A 42 -9.88 -7.19 15.55
N GLU A 43 -9.86 -7.53 14.28
CA GLU A 43 -9.09 -6.84 13.25
C GLU A 43 -9.97 -6.50 12.06
N GLY A 44 -9.60 -5.45 11.33
CA GLY A 44 -10.29 -5.02 10.13
C GLY A 44 -9.32 -4.78 8.98
N ARG A 45 -9.82 -4.99 7.77
CA ARG A 45 -9.12 -4.64 6.53
C ARG A 45 -10.13 -4.09 5.54
N VAL A 46 -9.84 -2.92 4.98
CA VAL A 46 -10.63 -2.35 3.90
C VAL A 46 -10.10 -2.82 2.56
N GLU A 47 -10.99 -3.11 1.64
CA GLU A 47 -10.71 -3.42 0.26
C GLU A 47 -11.53 -2.48 -0.63
N ILE A 48 -10.89 -1.76 -1.54
CA ILE A 48 -11.58 -0.96 -2.54
C ILE A 48 -11.91 -1.84 -3.73
N ALA A 49 -13.19 -2.12 -3.95
CA ALA A 49 -13.67 -3.00 -4.99
C ALA A 49 -13.80 -2.28 -6.34
N GLU A 50 -14.30 -1.04 -6.33
CA GLU A 50 -14.57 -0.28 -7.55
C GLU A 50 -14.47 1.22 -7.30
N THR A 51 -13.95 1.95 -8.29
CA THR A 51 -13.97 3.41 -8.31
C THR A 51 -14.54 3.92 -9.63
N ASN A 52 -15.54 4.80 -9.57
CA ASN A 52 -16.18 5.37 -10.75
C ASN A 52 -16.10 6.89 -10.74
N LEU A 53 -15.55 7.44 -11.82
CA LEU A 53 -15.49 8.87 -12.05
C LEU A 53 -16.86 9.41 -12.50
N LEU A 54 -17.36 10.36 -11.78
CA LEU A 54 -18.59 11.08 -12.10
C LEU A 54 -18.26 12.57 -12.09
N ASN A 55 -18.93 13.38 -12.90
CA ASN A 55 -18.68 14.82 -13.02
C ASN A 55 -18.44 15.52 -11.67
N GLY A 56 -17.18 15.82 -11.33
CA GLY A 56 -16.76 16.46 -10.10
C GLY A 56 -16.84 15.58 -8.84
N LYS A 57 -17.06 14.27 -8.98
CA LYS A 57 -17.20 13.32 -7.88
C LYS A 57 -16.55 11.99 -8.21
N LEU A 58 -16.10 11.30 -7.17
CA LEU A 58 -15.61 9.94 -7.24
C LEU A 58 -16.52 9.05 -6.39
N LEU A 59 -17.17 8.07 -7.02
CA LEU A 59 -17.88 7.00 -6.32
C LEU A 59 -16.83 5.94 -5.96
N VAL A 60 -16.75 5.59 -4.68
CA VAL A 60 -15.87 4.56 -4.14
C VAL A 60 -16.74 3.49 -3.52
N LYS A 61 -16.64 2.25 -4.04
CA LYS A 61 -17.25 1.08 -3.43
C LYS A 61 -16.18 0.22 -2.78
N GLY A 62 -16.43 -0.18 -1.57
CA GLY A 62 -15.48 -0.97 -0.81
C GLY A 62 -16.14 -1.96 0.12
N ILE A 63 -15.30 -2.78 0.72
CA ILE A 63 -15.67 -3.81 1.68
C ILE A 63 -14.74 -3.70 2.88
N LEU A 64 -15.30 -3.56 4.05
CA LEU A 64 -14.59 -3.79 5.31
C LEU A 64 -14.70 -5.28 5.64
N HIS A 65 -13.59 -6.00 5.58
CA HIS A 65 -13.47 -7.35 6.13
C HIS A 65 -13.08 -7.26 7.59
N PHE A 66 -13.66 -8.08 8.43
CA PHE A 66 -13.24 -8.20 9.82
C PHE A 66 -13.02 -9.66 10.20
N ASP A 67 -12.04 -9.85 11.09
CA ASP A 67 -11.69 -11.11 11.71
C ASP A 67 -11.76 -10.93 13.23
N MET A 68 -12.39 -11.86 13.93
CA MET A 68 -12.52 -11.83 15.39
C MET A 68 -12.12 -13.17 15.97
N LEU A 69 -11.23 -13.15 16.97
CA LEU A 69 -10.96 -14.28 17.86
C LEU A 69 -11.77 -14.14 19.15
N TYR A 70 -12.34 -15.23 19.60
CA TYR A 70 -13.11 -15.26 20.83
C TYR A 70 -12.97 -16.57 21.60
N ILE A 71 -13.31 -16.52 22.86
CA ILE A 71 -13.32 -17.68 23.78
C ILE A 71 -14.74 -18.17 23.96
N SER A 72 -14.88 -19.50 23.98
CA SER A 72 -16.08 -20.24 24.38
C SER A 72 -15.68 -21.41 25.28
N HIS A 73 -16.38 -21.58 26.41
CA HIS A 73 -16.17 -22.72 27.31
C HIS A 73 -17.09 -23.90 26.99
N GLU A 74 -17.98 -23.77 26.04
CA GLU A 74 -18.90 -24.85 25.62
C GLU A 74 -18.26 -25.86 24.68
N SER A 75 -17.07 -25.56 24.17
CA SER A 75 -16.35 -26.36 23.18
C SER A 75 -15.08 -26.96 23.79
N GLN A 76 -14.66 -28.12 23.26
CA GLN A 76 -13.37 -28.74 23.64
C GLN A 76 -12.18 -27.81 23.29
N ILE A 77 -12.27 -27.09 22.15
CA ILE A 77 -11.30 -26.08 21.77
C ILE A 77 -11.80 -24.74 22.31
N PRO A 78 -11.05 -24.06 23.20
CA PRO A 78 -11.57 -22.84 23.85
C PRO A 78 -11.52 -21.58 22.95
N VAL A 79 -10.76 -21.58 21.87
CA VAL A 79 -10.58 -20.42 20.99
C VAL A 79 -11.20 -20.67 19.62
N HIS A 80 -11.96 -19.71 19.14
CA HIS A 80 -12.64 -19.76 17.85
C HIS A 80 -12.46 -18.45 17.10
N SER A 81 -12.70 -18.47 15.79
CA SER A 81 -12.68 -17.27 14.95
C SER A 81 -13.99 -17.07 14.22
N ILE A 82 -14.36 -15.83 13.98
CA ILE A 82 -15.48 -15.40 13.12
C ILE A 82 -14.94 -14.38 12.15
N GLN A 83 -15.34 -14.50 10.88
CA GLN A 83 -15.04 -13.55 9.82
C GLN A 83 -16.34 -12.99 9.26
N GLY A 84 -16.30 -11.73 8.85
CA GLY A 84 -17.44 -11.10 8.22
C GLY A 84 -17.04 -9.92 7.36
N LYS A 85 -18.03 -9.28 6.74
CA LYS A 85 -17.81 -8.14 5.85
C LYS A 85 -18.92 -7.12 5.95
N ILE A 86 -18.57 -5.85 5.81
CA ILE A 86 -19.49 -4.72 5.65
C ILE A 86 -19.21 -4.07 4.31
N GLU A 87 -20.19 -4.05 3.42
CA GLU A 87 -20.08 -3.36 2.12
C GLU A 87 -20.43 -1.88 2.30
N PHE A 88 -19.74 -0.99 1.58
CA PHE A 88 -20.04 0.44 1.61
C PHE A 88 -19.88 1.08 0.24
N ASP A 89 -20.68 2.11 0.01
CA ASP A 89 -20.65 2.96 -1.19
C ASP A 89 -20.58 4.43 -0.75
N GLU A 90 -19.48 5.11 -1.11
CA GLU A 90 -19.26 6.49 -0.70
C GLU A 90 -18.96 7.40 -1.88
N MET A 91 -19.46 8.63 -1.78
CA MET A 91 -19.27 9.63 -2.83
C MET A 91 -18.38 10.77 -2.33
N ILE A 92 -17.20 10.90 -2.93
CA ILE A 92 -16.21 11.91 -2.59
C ILE A 92 -16.32 13.07 -3.59
N ASN A 93 -16.56 14.29 -3.10
CA ASN A 93 -16.52 15.48 -3.95
C ASN A 93 -15.06 15.83 -4.29
N MET A 94 -14.79 16.01 -5.57
CA MET A 94 -13.46 16.31 -6.09
C MET A 94 -13.55 17.44 -7.12
N ASP A 95 -13.16 18.64 -6.72
CA ASP A 95 -13.20 19.80 -7.59
C ASP A 95 -12.22 19.62 -8.77
N ASN A 96 -12.66 20.00 -9.97
CA ASN A 96 -11.89 19.92 -11.22
C ASN A 96 -11.52 18.48 -11.67
N LEU A 97 -12.23 17.48 -11.20
CA LEU A 97 -12.07 16.09 -11.66
C LEU A 97 -12.52 15.96 -13.12
N GLN A 98 -11.67 15.39 -13.97
CA GLN A 98 -11.93 15.10 -15.38
C GLN A 98 -11.88 13.59 -15.62
N GLU A 99 -12.55 13.12 -16.70
CA GLU A 99 -12.62 11.69 -17.03
C GLU A 99 -11.25 11.07 -17.36
N GLU A 100 -10.32 11.89 -17.86
CA GLU A 100 -8.97 11.49 -18.23
C GLU A 100 -8.01 11.40 -17.02
N ASN A 101 -8.44 11.84 -15.84
CA ASN A 101 -7.58 11.80 -14.67
C ASN A 101 -7.38 10.36 -14.16
N ASP A 102 -6.14 10.02 -13.83
CA ASP A 102 -5.85 8.79 -13.08
C ASP A 102 -6.16 9.01 -11.60
N CYS A 103 -7.19 8.34 -11.10
CA CYS A 103 -7.60 8.44 -9.72
C CYS A 103 -6.98 7.33 -8.87
N LYS A 104 -6.38 7.74 -7.76
CA LYS A 104 -5.89 6.85 -6.72
C LYS A 104 -6.70 7.05 -5.47
N VAL A 105 -7.15 5.95 -4.88
CA VAL A 105 -7.83 5.92 -3.59
C VAL A 105 -6.92 5.22 -2.60
N LYS A 106 -6.65 5.88 -1.47
CA LYS A 106 -5.99 5.30 -0.31
C LYS A 106 -6.99 5.27 0.82
N TRP A 107 -6.85 4.32 1.69
CA TRP A 107 -7.69 4.19 2.86
C TRP A 107 -6.84 3.96 4.12
N GLU A 108 -7.39 4.34 5.23
CA GLU A 108 -6.83 4.13 6.55
C GLU A 108 -7.95 3.70 7.49
N LEU A 109 -7.79 2.55 8.13
CA LEU A 109 -8.68 2.08 9.19
C LEU A 109 -8.18 2.69 10.50
N GLU A 110 -8.84 3.77 10.94
CA GLU A 110 -8.44 4.51 12.14
C GLU A 110 -8.81 3.75 13.42
N ASP A 111 -9.98 3.09 13.41
CA ASP A 111 -10.47 2.34 14.55
C ASP A 111 -11.41 1.20 14.11
N ILE A 112 -11.38 0.11 14.85
CA ILE A 112 -12.37 -0.96 14.76
C ILE A 112 -12.70 -1.47 16.15
N ASN A 113 -13.99 -1.44 16.47
CA ASN A 113 -14.54 -1.94 17.73
C ASN A 113 -15.52 -3.07 17.44
N ILE A 114 -15.23 -4.26 17.94
CA ILE A 114 -16.12 -5.42 17.89
C ILE A 114 -16.60 -5.70 19.32
N SER A 115 -17.90 -5.60 19.54
CA SER A 115 -18.50 -5.75 20.86
C SER A 115 -19.63 -6.78 20.87
N LEU A 116 -19.87 -7.38 22.03
CA LEU A 116 -20.95 -8.33 22.24
C LEU A 116 -22.26 -7.60 22.51
N ILE A 117 -23.30 -7.91 21.72
CA ILE A 117 -24.68 -7.59 22.07
C ILE A 117 -25.25 -8.69 22.97
N ASN A 118 -25.01 -9.95 22.62
CA ASN A 118 -25.26 -11.14 23.40
C ASN A 118 -24.37 -12.30 22.91
N SER A 119 -24.43 -13.49 23.50
CA SER A 119 -23.57 -14.63 23.16
C SER A 119 -23.67 -15.08 21.67
N ARG A 120 -24.76 -14.73 20.97
CA ARG A 120 -25.02 -15.11 19.57
C ARG A 120 -25.03 -13.92 18.61
N LYS A 121 -24.77 -12.70 19.11
CA LYS A 121 -24.81 -11.49 18.27
C LYS A 121 -23.70 -10.51 18.66
N ILE A 122 -22.98 -10.05 17.66
CA ILE A 122 -21.91 -9.05 17.79
C ILE A 122 -22.26 -7.77 17.03
N SER A 123 -21.76 -6.65 17.47
CA SER A 123 -21.78 -5.37 16.74
C SER A 123 -20.36 -5.01 16.32
N VAL A 124 -20.20 -4.66 15.06
CA VAL A 124 -18.93 -4.22 14.47
C VAL A 124 -19.08 -2.77 14.08
N LYS A 125 -18.21 -1.91 14.63
CA LYS A 125 -18.16 -0.49 14.33
C LYS A 125 -16.74 -0.09 13.98
N SER A 126 -16.57 0.61 12.87
CA SER A 126 -15.26 1.06 12.43
C SER A 126 -15.28 2.50 11.94
N LEU A 127 -14.13 3.16 12.01
CA LEU A 127 -13.87 4.48 11.48
C LEU A 127 -12.82 4.35 10.37
N VAL A 128 -13.20 4.71 9.14
CA VAL A 128 -12.35 4.60 7.96
C VAL A 128 -12.19 5.98 7.33
N THR A 129 -10.95 6.39 7.11
CA THR A 129 -10.62 7.56 6.29
C THR A 129 -10.28 7.10 4.88
N ILE A 130 -10.96 7.68 3.90
CA ILE A 130 -10.73 7.46 2.46
C ILE A 130 -10.14 8.74 1.88
N GLU A 131 -8.96 8.64 1.29
CA GLU A 131 -8.28 9.72 0.60
C GLU A 131 -8.26 9.45 -0.90
N ALA A 132 -8.87 10.35 -1.68
CA ALA A 132 -8.86 10.29 -3.14
C ALA A 132 -7.95 11.37 -3.71
N CYS A 133 -7.06 10.98 -4.61
CA CYS A 133 -6.18 11.87 -5.36
C CYS A 133 -6.36 11.65 -6.86
N ALA A 134 -6.57 12.73 -7.60
CA ALA A 134 -6.57 12.69 -9.06
C ALA A 134 -5.27 13.25 -9.63
N TRP A 135 -4.74 12.57 -10.62
CA TRP A 135 -3.52 12.92 -11.31
C TRP A 135 -3.78 13.13 -12.79
N GLU A 136 -3.14 14.15 -13.36
CA GLU A 136 -3.17 14.48 -14.77
C GLU A 136 -1.78 14.30 -15.36
N GLU A 137 -1.69 13.56 -16.46
CA GLU A 137 -0.50 13.48 -17.29
C GLU A 137 -0.62 14.51 -18.41
N TYR A 138 0.42 15.25 -18.65
CA TYR A 138 0.44 16.27 -19.69
C TYR A 138 1.83 16.40 -20.34
N GLU A 139 1.85 16.95 -21.54
CA GLU A 139 3.09 17.22 -22.29
C GLU A 139 3.28 18.72 -22.47
N GLU A 140 4.49 19.19 -22.17
CA GLU A 140 4.87 20.58 -22.40
C GLU A 140 5.87 20.69 -23.55
N PRO A 141 5.53 21.43 -24.63
CA PRO A 141 6.40 21.60 -25.75
C PRO A 141 7.46 22.69 -25.49
N VAL A 142 8.72 22.28 -25.34
CA VAL A 142 9.87 23.17 -25.13
C VAL A 142 10.59 23.42 -26.44
N ALA A 143 10.85 24.69 -26.77
CA ALA A 143 11.65 25.04 -27.92
C ALA A 143 13.12 24.67 -27.66
N VAL A 144 13.66 23.77 -28.46
CA VAL A 144 15.05 23.30 -28.36
C VAL A 144 15.95 23.90 -29.43
N ASP A 145 15.40 24.27 -30.59
CA ASP A 145 16.16 24.87 -31.67
C ASP A 145 15.23 25.62 -32.62
N LYS A 146 15.80 26.32 -33.60
CA LYS A 146 15.11 26.86 -34.78
C LYS A 146 15.09 25.84 -35.90
N GLU A 147 14.15 25.96 -36.82
CA GLU A 147 14.20 25.20 -38.08
C GLU A 147 15.41 25.59 -38.95
N GLU A 148 15.93 24.61 -39.69
CA GLU A 148 17.09 24.77 -40.53
C GLU A 148 16.90 25.86 -41.60
N GLY A 149 18.00 26.52 -42.04
CA GLY A 149 18.04 27.49 -43.11
C GLY A 149 17.75 28.96 -42.73
N LYS A 150 17.59 29.27 -41.42
CA LYS A 150 17.35 30.65 -40.96
C LYS A 150 18.58 31.20 -40.22
N ASN A 151 19.13 32.30 -40.70
CA ASN A 151 20.32 32.93 -40.16
C ASN A 151 19.97 33.86 -38.97
N ALA A 152 19.67 33.24 -37.81
CA ALA A 152 19.41 33.95 -36.56
C ALA A 152 20.27 33.36 -35.44
N PRO A 153 21.18 34.12 -34.84
CA PRO A 153 21.89 33.71 -33.63
C PRO A 153 20.92 33.35 -32.49
N CYS A 154 21.21 32.25 -31.78
CA CYS A 154 20.39 31.72 -30.73
C CYS A 154 21.18 31.69 -29.39
N ARG A 155 20.50 31.98 -28.31
CA ARG A 155 20.99 31.81 -26.98
C ARG A 155 20.29 30.58 -26.36
N TYR A 156 21.08 29.63 -25.87
CA TYR A 156 20.61 28.41 -25.23
C TYR A 156 20.90 28.47 -23.74
N GLN A 157 20.12 27.72 -23.00
CA GLN A 157 20.33 27.47 -21.58
C GLN A 157 20.03 26.01 -21.28
N ASP A 158 20.81 25.44 -20.36
CA ASP A 158 20.58 24.08 -19.89
C ASP A 158 19.70 24.11 -18.63
N MET A 159 18.84 23.08 -18.50
CA MET A 159 18.01 22.87 -17.33
C MET A 159 17.92 21.37 -17.03
N ASP A 160 17.80 21.04 -15.75
CA ASP A 160 17.55 19.68 -15.30
C ASP A 160 16.03 19.46 -15.24
N VAL A 161 15.56 18.35 -15.80
CA VAL A 161 14.15 17.98 -15.84
C VAL A 161 13.97 16.55 -15.41
N THR A 162 12.86 16.28 -14.70
CA THR A 162 12.42 14.94 -14.36
C THR A 162 11.23 14.61 -15.25
N GLU A 163 11.44 13.75 -16.25
CA GLU A 163 10.43 13.37 -17.22
C GLU A 163 9.74 12.08 -16.80
N LEU A 164 8.41 12.02 -16.93
CA LEU A 164 7.63 10.81 -16.74
C LEU A 164 7.83 9.87 -17.93
N VAL A 165 8.41 8.69 -17.66
CA VAL A 165 8.63 7.64 -18.68
C VAL A 165 7.43 6.72 -18.76
N LEU A 166 6.91 6.28 -17.62
CA LEU A 166 5.87 5.26 -17.54
C LEU A 166 5.04 5.44 -16.28
N THR A 167 3.73 5.24 -16.41
CA THR A 167 2.80 4.93 -15.31
C THR A 167 2.24 3.54 -15.55
N LYS A 168 2.31 2.65 -14.54
CA LYS A 168 1.85 1.27 -14.67
C LYS A 168 1.26 0.78 -13.35
N LYS A 169 0.20 -0.02 -13.45
CA LYS A 169 -0.36 -0.82 -12.35
C LYS A 169 -0.01 -2.28 -12.59
N ASP A 170 0.36 -2.99 -11.51
CA ASP A 170 0.72 -4.41 -11.56
C ASP A 170 0.34 -5.09 -10.23
N ILE A 171 0.47 -6.39 -10.14
CA ILE A 171 0.19 -7.16 -8.92
C ILE A 171 1.42 -8.01 -8.61
N LEU A 172 2.01 -7.77 -7.44
CA LEU A 172 3.02 -8.66 -6.88
C LEU A 172 2.33 -9.79 -6.12
N ARG A 173 2.65 -11.02 -6.50
CA ARG A 173 2.19 -12.22 -5.80
C ARG A 173 3.38 -12.97 -5.25
N LEU A 174 3.37 -13.21 -3.95
CA LEU A 174 4.38 -13.96 -3.23
C LEU A 174 3.75 -15.22 -2.68
N LYS A 175 4.47 -16.31 -2.78
CA LYS A 175 4.06 -17.62 -2.29
C LYS A 175 5.25 -18.32 -1.66
N GLU A 176 5.17 -18.54 -0.36
CA GLU A 176 6.24 -19.12 0.43
C GLU A 176 5.75 -20.35 1.19
N ASN A 177 6.65 -21.31 1.38
CA ASN A 177 6.36 -22.55 2.09
C ASN A 177 7.13 -22.59 3.40
N PHE A 178 6.40 -22.82 4.48
CA PHE A 178 6.93 -22.98 5.82
C PHE A 178 6.68 -24.40 6.31
N HIS A 179 7.50 -24.86 7.25
CA HIS A 179 7.37 -26.18 7.86
C HIS A 179 7.42 -26.06 9.38
N LEU A 180 6.53 -26.77 10.05
CA LEU A 180 6.55 -26.83 11.49
C LEU A 180 7.82 -27.55 11.99
N PRO A 181 8.53 -26.99 13.00
CA PRO A 181 9.63 -27.68 13.66
C PRO A 181 9.17 -29.00 14.28
N ALA A 182 10.06 -30.00 14.36
CA ALA A 182 9.74 -31.33 14.87
C ALA A 182 9.10 -31.36 16.27
N GLY A 183 9.34 -30.34 17.11
CA GLY A 183 8.75 -30.23 18.45
C GLY A 183 7.36 -29.59 18.51
N LYS A 184 6.76 -29.22 17.38
CA LYS A 184 5.39 -28.67 17.34
C LYS A 184 4.40 -29.76 16.91
N PRO A 185 3.18 -29.78 17.50
CA PRO A 185 2.13 -30.71 17.11
C PRO A 185 1.60 -30.40 15.70
N ASN A 186 0.97 -31.39 15.06
CA ASN A 186 0.36 -31.25 13.76
C ASN A 186 -0.83 -30.28 13.78
N ILE A 187 -1.07 -29.61 12.66
CA ILE A 187 -2.15 -28.66 12.49
C ILE A 187 -3.46 -29.44 12.27
N ASN A 188 -4.46 -29.18 13.11
CA ASN A 188 -5.82 -29.67 12.87
C ASN A 188 -6.65 -28.60 12.14
N GLN A 189 -6.62 -27.35 12.63
CA GLN A 189 -7.34 -26.24 12.03
C GLN A 189 -6.62 -24.93 12.34
N ILE A 190 -6.47 -24.06 11.34
CA ILE A 190 -6.00 -22.68 11.54
C ILE A 190 -7.10 -21.88 12.23
N LEU A 191 -6.77 -21.26 13.35
CA LEU A 191 -7.67 -20.40 14.13
C LEU A 191 -7.46 -18.93 13.81
N TYR A 192 -6.20 -18.54 13.60
CA TYR A 192 -5.80 -17.18 13.24
C TYR A 192 -4.47 -17.20 12.52
N TYR A 193 -4.26 -16.30 11.61
CA TYR A 193 -2.95 -16.09 10.98
C TYR A 193 -2.71 -14.61 10.67
N ASP A 194 -1.46 -14.22 10.66
CA ASP A 194 -1.01 -12.93 10.12
C ASP A 194 0.21 -13.12 9.21
N ILE A 195 0.20 -12.40 8.08
CA ILE A 195 1.33 -12.32 7.16
C ILE A 195 1.71 -10.85 7.06
N SER A 196 2.97 -10.55 7.29
CA SER A 196 3.52 -9.22 7.11
C SER A 196 4.81 -9.25 6.29
N LEU A 197 5.06 -8.18 5.53
CA LEU A 197 6.29 -8.02 4.76
C LEU A 197 7.17 -6.98 5.43
N HIS A 198 8.43 -7.34 5.64
CA HIS A 198 9.43 -6.49 6.28
C HIS A 198 10.59 -6.22 5.32
N GLY A 199 11.25 -5.07 5.51
CA GLY A 199 12.44 -4.71 4.76
C GLY A 199 12.23 -4.67 3.24
N VAL A 200 10.99 -4.42 2.77
CA VAL A 200 10.68 -4.44 1.34
C VAL A 200 11.43 -3.33 0.62
N GLU A 201 12.30 -3.71 -0.30
CA GLU A 201 12.99 -2.81 -1.19
C GLU A 201 12.55 -3.04 -2.63
N MET A 202 12.25 -1.95 -3.33
CA MET A 202 11.91 -1.96 -4.74
C MET A 202 12.84 -1.01 -5.50
N ARG A 203 13.52 -1.52 -6.53
CA ARG A 203 14.51 -0.76 -7.30
C ARG A 203 14.35 -1.00 -8.80
N ALA A 204 14.45 0.08 -9.58
CA ALA A 204 14.53 -0.03 -11.02
C ALA A 204 15.88 -0.64 -11.42
N GLN A 205 15.84 -1.62 -12.31
CA GLN A 205 16.99 -2.23 -12.99
C GLN A 205 16.71 -2.30 -14.48
N GLU A 206 17.70 -2.68 -15.27
CA GLU A 206 17.52 -2.82 -16.71
C GLU A 206 16.44 -3.86 -17.03
N GLY A 207 15.35 -3.40 -17.66
CA GLY A 207 14.23 -4.24 -18.10
C GLY A 207 13.28 -4.73 -17.00
N LYS A 208 13.47 -4.37 -15.72
CA LYS A 208 12.66 -4.87 -14.61
C LYS A 208 12.67 -3.97 -13.37
N ILE A 209 11.73 -4.20 -12.48
CA ILE A 209 11.78 -3.72 -11.09
C ILE A 209 12.12 -4.91 -10.21
N LEU A 210 13.23 -4.81 -9.49
CA LEU A 210 13.63 -5.76 -8.47
C LEU A 210 12.84 -5.52 -7.20
N VAL A 211 12.26 -6.57 -6.63
CA VAL A 211 11.59 -6.57 -5.32
C VAL A 211 12.25 -7.59 -4.42
N ARG A 212 12.61 -7.20 -3.21
CA ARG A 212 13.14 -8.11 -2.19
C ARG A 212 12.64 -7.70 -0.81
N GLY A 213 12.62 -8.64 0.11
CA GLY A 213 12.20 -8.42 1.49
C GLY A 213 12.09 -9.74 2.24
N GLU A 214 11.45 -9.69 3.38
CA GLU A 214 11.20 -10.81 4.28
C GLU A 214 9.71 -10.94 4.52
N MET A 215 9.18 -12.15 4.39
CA MET A 215 7.81 -12.50 4.75
C MET A 215 7.82 -13.11 6.15
N LEU A 216 7.11 -12.48 7.07
CA LEU A 216 6.87 -13.00 8.41
C LEU A 216 5.49 -13.62 8.45
N LEU A 217 5.43 -14.86 8.92
CA LEU A 217 4.20 -15.61 9.09
C LEU A 217 3.98 -15.92 10.57
N PHE A 218 2.81 -15.58 11.08
CA PHE A 218 2.28 -16.08 12.32
C PHE A 218 1.06 -16.94 12.05
N VAL A 219 0.98 -18.12 12.68
CA VAL A 219 -0.20 -19.00 12.61
C VAL A 219 -0.52 -19.53 13.98
N MET A 220 -1.75 -19.30 14.44
CA MET A 220 -2.32 -19.97 15.62
C MET A 220 -3.27 -21.06 15.14
N TYR A 221 -3.13 -22.26 15.68
CA TYR A 221 -3.89 -23.41 15.21
C TYR A 221 -4.30 -24.33 16.35
N SER A 222 -5.38 -25.07 16.13
CA SER A 222 -5.78 -26.18 17.01
C SER A 222 -5.01 -27.45 16.66
N THR A 223 -4.79 -28.27 17.65
CA THR A 223 -4.12 -29.57 17.54
C THR A 223 -5.09 -30.70 17.86
N GLN A 224 -4.68 -31.95 17.66
CA GLN A 224 -5.42 -33.13 18.07
C GLN A 224 -4.98 -33.66 19.45
N GLU A 225 -4.02 -33.00 20.10
CA GLU A 225 -3.50 -33.40 21.42
C GLU A 225 -4.42 -32.90 22.54
N GLU A 226 -4.72 -33.76 23.52
CA GLU A 226 -5.60 -33.40 24.64
C GLU A 226 -4.99 -32.34 25.57
N GLU A 227 -3.66 -32.34 25.75
CA GLU A 227 -2.95 -31.42 26.65
C GLU A 227 -2.61 -30.06 25.99
N ASN A 228 -2.38 -30.02 24.67
CA ASN A 228 -1.97 -28.85 23.92
C ASN A 228 -2.96 -28.54 22.82
N GLN A 229 -4.19 -28.22 23.17
CA GLN A 229 -5.27 -27.98 22.21
C GLN A 229 -5.02 -26.81 21.26
N ILE A 230 -4.18 -25.86 21.65
CA ILE A 230 -3.82 -24.67 20.84
C ILE A 230 -2.30 -24.53 20.81
N ALA A 231 -1.77 -24.39 19.62
CA ALA A 231 -0.36 -24.09 19.38
C ALA A 231 -0.21 -22.91 18.42
N TYR A 232 0.98 -22.36 18.33
CA TYR A 232 1.29 -21.33 17.36
C TYR A 232 2.67 -21.58 16.72
N TYR A 233 2.84 -21.00 15.55
CA TYR A 233 4.08 -21.01 14.79
C TYR A 233 4.40 -19.61 14.30
N GLU A 234 5.67 -19.24 14.38
CA GLU A 234 6.23 -18.05 13.75
C GLU A 234 7.34 -18.48 12.79
N GLY A 235 7.32 -17.96 11.60
CA GLY A 235 8.32 -18.22 10.58
C GLY A 235 8.68 -16.97 9.81
N GLU A 236 9.93 -16.94 9.31
CA GLU A 236 10.45 -15.86 8.50
C GLU A 236 11.09 -16.47 7.26
N GLN A 237 10.77 -15.90 6.10
CA GLN A 237 11.30 -16.33 4.81
C GLN A 237 11.67 -15.12 3.96
N SER A 238 12.92 -15.06 3.51
CA SER A 238 13.35 -14.04 2.54
C SER A 238 12.76 -14.35 1.17
N PHE A 239 12.22 -13.34 0.51
CA PHE A 239 11.70 -13.45 -0.85
C PHE A 239 12.42 -12.53 -1.83
N TYR A 240 12.38 -12.93 -3.07
CA TYR A 240 12.90 -12.21 -4.21
C TYR A 240 11.93 -12.34 -5.39
N SER A 241 11.60 -11.22 -6.01
CA SER A 241 10.72 -11.20 -7.18
C SER A 241 11.13 -10.11 -8.16
N ASP A 242 10.87 -10.34 -9.45
CA ASP A 242 11.09 -9.40 -10.53
C ASP A 242 9.76 -9.03 -11.18
N ILE A 243 9.54 -7.73 -11.40
CA ILE A 243 8.38 -7.22 -12.14
C ILE A 243 8.88 -6.75 -13.50
N PRO A 244 8.43 -7.37 -14.61
CA PRO A 244 8.87 -6.97 -15.95
C PRO A 244 8.52 -5.53 -16.27
N CYS A 245 9.51 -4.74 -16.71
CA CYS A 245 9.35 -3.33 -17.05
C CYS A 245 10.40 -2.95 -18.11
N GLU A 246 10.09 -3.12 -19.39
CA GLU A 246 11.02 -2.90 -20.50
C GLU A 246 11.63 -1.48 -20.53
N SER A 247 10.89 -0.49 -20.05
CA SER A 247 11.34 0.92 -20.01
C SER A 247 12.24 1.22 -18.81
N CYS A 248 12.41 0.29 -17.85
CA CYS A 248 13.24 0.49 -16.67
C CYS A 248 14.75 0.49 -16.99
N LYS A 249 15.48 1.41 -16.36
CA LYS A 249 16.95 1.49 -16.32
C LYS A 249 17.41 1.77 -14.89
N GLU A 250 18.64 1.40 -14.56
CA GLU A 250 19.21 1.49 -13.20
C GLU A 250 19.15 2.90 -12.57
N ASN A 251 19.31 3.93 -13.41
CA ASN A 251 19.39 5.32 -12.93
C ASN A 251 18.03 6.02 -12.87
N MET A 252 16.94 5.32 -13.13
CA MET A 252 15.61 5.91 -13.10
C MET A 252 15.06 5.99 -11.68
N VAL A 253 14.24 7.00 -11.46
CA VAL A 253 13.55 7.20 -10.19
C VAL A 253 12.22 6.46 -10.22
N LEU A 254 12.09 5.43 -9.38
CA LEU A 254 10.85 4.70 -9.18
C LEU A 254 10.08 5.31 -8.01
N GLN A 255 8.87 5.79 -8.28
CA GLN A 255 7.87 6.13 -7.26
C GLN A 255 6.81 5.05 -7.30
N ILE A 256 6.57 4.38 -6.17
CA ILE A 256 5.65 3.25 -6.08
C ILE A 256 4.76 3.38 -4.85
N ASP A 257 3.48 3.19 -5.06
CA ASP A 257 2.46 3.00 -4.03
C ASP A 257 2.08 1.52 -4.00
N THR A 258 1.92 0.98 -2.80
CA THR A 258 1.59 -0.43 -2.57
C THR A 258 0.34 -0.53 -1.72
N GLU A 259 -0.52 -1.49 -2.05
CA GLU A 259 -1.73 -1.79 -1.28
C GLU A 259 -1.91 -3.30 -1.17
N LEU A 260 -2.18 -3.78 0.05
CA LEU A 260 -2.49 -5.19 0.27
C LEU A 260 -3.78 -5.57 -0.45
N GLN A 261 -3.69 -6.54 -1.36
CA GLN A 261 -4.85 -7.11 -2.05
C GLN A 261 -5.43 -8.30 -1.27
N SER A 262 -4.61 -9.29 -0.96
CA SER A 262 -5.05 -10.48 -0.24
C SER A 262 -3.92 -11.15 0.53
N LYS A 263 -4.31 -11.88 1.58
CA LYS A 263 -3.48 -12.83 2.31
C LYS A 263 -4.24 -14.15 2.37
N ASP A 264 -3.54 -15.26 2.26
CA ASP A 264 -4.10 -16.61 2.44
C ASP A 264 -3.06 -17.55 3.06
N VAL A 265 -3.52 -18.46 3.89
CA VAL A 265 -2.68 -19.48 4.53
C VAL A 265 -3.37 -20.82 4.45
N GLN A 266 -2.69 -21.79 3.86
CA GLN A 266 -3.20 -23.14 3.68
C GLN A 266 -2.30 -24.15 4.35
N VAL A 267 -2.92 -25.16 4.98
CA VAL A 267 -2.19 -26.32 5.51
C VAL A 267 -1.87 -27.27 4.37
N LYS A 268 -0.66 -27.77 4.35
CA LYS A 268 -0.18 -28.78 3.40
C LYS A 268 0.37 -29.99 4.17
N GLN A 269 0.24 -31.13 3.54
CA GLN A 269 0.90 -32.35 4.03
C GLN A 269 2.40 -32.28 3.71
N ASP A 270 3.20 -32.78 4.62
CA ASP A 270 4.63 -33.01 4.40
C ASP A 270 4.88 -34.33 3.64
N GLU A 271 6.15 -34.73 3.52
CA GLU A 271 6.55 -35.95 2.81
C GLU A 271 6.03 -37.23 3.49
N ASP A 272 5.78 -37.18 4.80
CA ASP A 272 5.22 -38.30 5.59
C ASP A 272 3.69 -38.33 5.60
N GLY A 273 3.04 -37.35 4.95
CA GLY A 273 1.59 -37.20 4.88
C GLY A 273 0.97 -36.53 6.11
N GLU A 274 1.78 -35.92 6.97
CA GLU A 274 1.34 -35.19 8.15
C GLU A 274 1.05 -33.71 7.84
N GLU A 275 0.07 -33.13 8.51
CA GLU A 275 -0.33 -31.73 8.32
C GLU A 275 0.63 -30.77 9.07
N ARG A 276 1.84 -30.62 8.52
CA ARG A 276 2.97 -29.87 9.07
C ARG A 276 3.52 -28.81 8.13
N GLY A 277 3.12 -28.84 6.87
CA GLY A 277 3.43 -27.82 5.88
C GLY A 277 2.46 -26.63 5.96
N ILE A 278 2.94 -25.43 5.74
CA ILE A 278 2.14 -24.21 5.67
C ILE A 278 2.52 -23.47 4.40
N GLU A 279 1.56 -23.24 3.53
CA GLU A 279 1.71 -22.42 2.34
C GLU A 279 1.10 -21.05 2.62
N ALA A 280 1.89 -20.00 2.54
CA ALA A 280 1.47 -18.62 2.73
C ALA A 280 1.49 -17.88 1.40
N GLU A 281 0.37 -17.28 1.03
CA GLU A 281 0.23 -16.43 -0.15
C GLU A 281 -0.05 -14.99 0.25
N PHE A 282 0.61 -14.04 -0.42
CA PHE A 282 0.44 -12.61 -0.23
C PHE A 282 0.37 -11.93 -1.59
N ALA A 283 -0.70 -11.20 -1.84
CA ALA A 283 -0.85 -10.40 -3.05
C ALA A 283 -0.94 -8.92 -2.72
N MET A 284 -0.20 -8.11 -3.47
CA MET A 284 -0.09 -6.66 -3.28
C MET A 284 -0.28 -5.95 -4.62
N ASN A 285 -1.20 -5.00 -4.66
CA ASN A 285 -1.36 -4.08 -5.78
C ASN A 285 -0.19 -3.09 -5.78
N LEU A 286 0.37 -2.88 -6.95
CA LEU A 286 1.45 -1.94 -7.20
C LEU A 286 0.98 -0.88 -8.17
N ASP A 287 1.11 0.38 -7.81
CA ASP A 287 0.88 1.50 -8.70
C ASP A 287 2.15 2.36 -8.75
N PHE A 288 2.84 2.36 -9.89
CA PHE A 288 4.14 2.99 -9.97
C PHE A 288 4.30 3.94 -11.16
N CYS A 289 5.11 4.96 -10.91
CA CYS A 289 5.59 5.90 -11.90
C CYS A 289 7.10 5.79 -12.01
N LEU A 290 7.60 5.77 -13.24
CA LEU A 290 9.02 5.75 -13.55
C LEU A 290 9.41 7.08 -14.14
N TYR A 291 10.42 7.71 -13.58
CA TYR A 291 10.92 9.01 -14.03
C TYR A 291 12.39 8.91 -14.44
N GLU A 292 12.75 9.64 -15.49
CA GLU A 292 14.13 9.84 -15.94
C GLU A 292 14.57 11.26 -15.63
N GLU A 293 15.70 11.39 -14.94
CA GLU A 293 16.36 12.68 -14.76
C GLU A 293 17.30 12.92 -15.92
N LYS A 294 17.13 14.03 -16.60
CA LYS A 294 17.96 14.39 -17.74
C LYS A 294 18.25 15.88 -17.79
N GLN A 295 19.43 16.19 -18.28
CA GLN A 295 19.77 17.55 -18.65
C GLN A 295 19.26 17.86 -20.05
N MET A 296 18.53 18.95 -20.19
CA MET A 296 17.94 19.40 -21.43
C MET A 296 18.40 20.81 -21.78
N ARG A 297 18.79 20.99 -23.02
CA ARG A 297 19.13 22.30 -23.56
C ARG A 297 17.93 22.93 -24.28
N TYR A 298 17.53 24.12 -23.87
CA TYR A 298 16.41 24.82 -24.50
C TYR A 298 16.81 26.16 -25.08
N LEU A 299 16.03 26.63 -26.09
CA LEU A 299 16.20 27.90 -26.73
C LEU A 299 15.64 29.03 -25.84
N GLN A 300 16.52 29.81 -25.23
CA GLN A 300 16.15 30.89 -24.32
C GLN A 300 15.80 32.17 -25.06
N ASP A 301 16.60 32.52 -26.10
CA ASP A 301 16.44 33.75 -26.87
C ASP A 301 17.02 33.60 -28.27
N MET A 302 16.55 34.45 -29.18
CA MET A 302 17.08 34.54 -30.53
C MET A 302 16.97 35.98 -31.02
N TYR A 303 17.87 36.38 -31.93
CA TYR A 303 17.79 37.66 -32.58
C TYR A 303 18.14 37.54 -34.07
N SER A 304 17.74 38.54 -34.86
CA SER A 304 18.11 38.64 -36.29
C SER A 304 18.64 40.04 -36.59
N LEU A 305 19.71 40.10 -37.35
CA LEU A 305 20.26 41.33 -37.85
C LEU A 305 19.49 41.88 -39.03
N GLU A 306 18.75 41.03 -39.74
CA GLU A 306 18.07 41.36 -41.00
C GLU A 306 16.60 41.73 -40.79
N LYS A 307 15.95 41.24 -39.74
CA LYS A 307 14.51 41.37 -39.47
C LYS A 307 14.24 41.62 -38.01
N GLN A 308 13.25 42.47 -37.74
CA GLN A 308 12.74 42.62 -36.37
C GLN A 308 11.92 41.36 -36.01
N LEU A 309 12.36 40.64 -34.96
CA LEU A 309 11.67 39.49 -34.41
C LEU A 309 10.77 39.93 -33.26
N GLN A 310 9.52 39.49 -33.30
CA GLN A 310 8.63 39.55 -32.12
C GLN A 310 8.66 38.20 -31.41
N LEU A 311 9.20 38.17 -30.20
CA LEU A 311 9.30 36.98 -29.40
C LEU A 311 8.13 36.92 -28.41
N LYS A 312 7.34 35.86 -28.48
CA LYS A 312 6.36 35.53 -27.45
C LYS A 312 7.03 34.56 -26.47
N ARG A 313 7.26 35.03 -25.25
CA ARG A 313 7.82 34.21 -24.17
C ARG A 313 6.71 33.66 -23.29
N ILE A 314 6.80 32.39 -22.94
CA ILE A 314 5.88 31.69 -22.03
C ILE A 314 6.71 31.16 -20.87
N LYS A 315 6.22 31.35 -19.65
CA LYS A 315 6.83 30.73 -18.45
C LYS A 315 6.15 29.40 -18.26
N ILE A 316 6.92 28.32 -18.27
CA ILE A 316 6.46 26.95 -18.04
C ILE A 316 7.10 26.47 -16.76
N PRO A 317 6.33 26.03 -15.76
CA PRO A 317 6.87 25.44 -14.52
C PRO A 317 7.33 24.02 -14.79
N PHE A 318 8.62 23.76 -14.65
CA PHE A 318 9.17 22.42 -14.65
C PHE A 318 9.46 21.96 -13.22
N ARG A 319 9.33 20.66 -12.99
CA ARG A 319 9.74 20.03 -11.74
C ARG A 319 10.97 19.19 -12.00
N HIS A 320 11.91 19.21 -11.07
CA HIS A 320 13.00 18.27 -11.03
C HIS A 320 13.10 17.67 -9.61
N LEU A 321 13.57 16.44 -9.53
CA LEU A 321 13.78 15.78 -8.27
C LEU A 321 15.01 16.39 -7.59
N VAL A 322 14.82 16.96 -6.40
CA VAL A 322 15.92 17.51 -5.62
C VAL A 322 16.64 16.41 -4.86
N MET A 323 15.88 15.52 -4.24
CA MET A 323 16.43 14.42 -3.45
C MET A 323 15.38 13.33 -3.24
N LYS A 324 15.82 12.07 -3.24
CA LYS A 324 15.07 10.93 -2.74
C LYS A 324 15.94 10.20 -1.73
N ASN A 325 15.43 9.97 -0.54
CA ASN A 325 16.12 9.23 0.51
C ASN A 325 15.17 8.28 1.20
N THR A 326 15.71 7.19 1.74
CA THR A 326 14.99 6.23 2.58
C THR A 326 15.73 6.14 3.90
N SER A 327 15.01 6.32 5.00
CA SER A 327 15.55 6.23 6.34
C SER A 327 14.76 5.23 7.15
N GLN A 328 15.45 4.50 8.02
CA GLN A 328 14.85 3.57 8.97
C GLN A 328 15.16 4.05 10.40
N LYS A 329 14.16 4.05 11.25
CA LYS A 329 14.31 4.36 12.67
C LYS A 329 13.78 3.19 13.50
N ARG A 330 14.60 2.72 14.45
CA ARG A 330 14.16 1.75 15.46
C ARG A 330 13.60 2.50 16.67
N ILE A 331 12.38 2.17 17.05
CA ILE A 331 11.74 2.66 18.26
C ILE A 331 11.76 1.51 19.28
N ASN A 332 12.22 1.80 20.51
CA ASN A 332 12.20 0.86 21.62
C ASN A 332 11.50 1.54 22.79
N GLU A 333 10.40 0.95 23.24
CA GLU A 333 9.65 1.43 24.40
C GLU A 333 9.42 0.29 25.39
N GLN A 334 9.37 0.61 26.66
CA GLN A 334 9.04 -0.32 27.72
C GLN A 334 7.66 -0.03 28.26
N LEU A 335 6.73 -0.98 28.06
CA LEU A 335 5.37 -0.86 28.58
C LEU A 335 5.29 -1.52 29.95
N LEU A 336 4.84 -0.77 30.94
CA LEU A 336 4.56 -1.27 32.28
C LEU A 336 3.07 -1.50 32.43
N LEU A 337 2.69 -2.73 32.75
CA LEU A 337 1.30 -3.06 33.07
C LEU A 337 0.96 -2.59 34.48
N GLU A 338 0.02 -1.68 34.59
CA GLU A 338 -0.51 -1.28 35.90
C GLU A 338 -1.34 -2.42 36.49
N THR A 339 -0.84 -3.02 37.54
CA THR A 339 -1.52 -4.07 38.37
C THR A 339 -2.25 -5.16 37.58
N PRO A 340 -1.56 -6.03 36.84
CA PRO A 340 -2.21 -7.15 36.19
C PRO A 340 -2.81 -8.10 37.25
N LYS A 341 -4.09 -8.40 37.12
CA LYS A 341 -4.74 -9.39 37.99
C LYS A 341 -4.07 -10.77 37.85
N ASN A 342 -3.56 -11.08 36.68
CA ASN A 342 -2.83 -12.32 36.38
C ASN A 342 -1.50 -11.96 35.69
N PRO A 343 -0.40 -12.66 35.99
CA PRO A 343 0.87 -12.46 35.29
C PRO A 343 0.74 -12.86 33.82
N ILE A 344 1.44 -12.15 32.95
CA ILE A 344 1.61 -12.59 31.57
C ILE A 344 2.51 -13.82 31.59
N LEU A 345 2.01 -14.93 31.06
CA LEU A 345 2.78 -16.15 30.93
C LEU A 345 3.62 -16.17 29.67
N GLN A 346 3.05 -15.67 28.57
CA GLN A 346 3.69 -15.65 27.26
C GLN A 346 3.03 -14.61 26.36
N ILE A 347 3.82 -13.99 25.49
CA ILE A 347 3.34 -13.21 24.33
C ILE A 347 3.40 -14.13 23.12
N CYS A 348 2.25 -14.44 22.54
CA CYS A 348 2.16 -15.31 21.36
C CYS A 348 2.35 -14.55 20.07
N HIS A 349 1.81 -13.34 20.00
CA HIS A 349 1.88 -12.48 18.82
C HIS A 349 1.85 -11.01 19.23
N SER A 350 2.48 -10.15 18.43
CA SER A 350 2.40 -8.71 18.58
C SER A 350 2.25 -8.05 17.22
N ARG A 351 1.40 -7.05 17.14
CA ARG A 351 1.19 -6.24 15.94
C ARG A 351 1.25 -4.77 16.31
N GLY A 352 1.82 -3.97 15.42
CA GLY A 352 1.88 -2.52 15.56
C GLY A 352 1.65 -1.84 14.23
N THR A 353 1.01 -0.68 14.26
CA THR A 353 0.87 0.23 13.13
C THR A 353 1.49 1.55 13.50
N ILE A 354 2.14 2.21 12.53
CA ILE A 354 2.66 3.56 12.67
C ILE A 354 1.86 4.45 11.74
N GLN A 355 1.26 5.49 12.29
CA GLN A 355 0.60 6.54 11.53
C GLN A 355 1.54 7.73 11.40
N LEU A 356 1.55 8.36 10.23
CA LEU A 356 2.27 9.60 10.00
C LEU A 356 1.30 10.76 10.22
N ASP A 357 1.54 11.55 11.26
CA ASP A 357 0.69 12.70 11.60
C ASP A 357 1.09 13.92 10.79
N GLU A 358 2.39 14.22 10.74
CA GLU A 358 2.89 15.41 10.08
C GLU A 358 4.24 15.19 9.40
N VAL A 359 4.42 15.82 8.23
CA VAL A 359 5.67 15.87 7.50
C VAL A 359 6.01 17.32 7.18
N GLU A 360 7.01 17.87 7.83
CA GLU A 360 7.43 19.26 7.67
C GLU A 360 8.80 19.37 6.99
N TRP A 361 8.94 20.41 6.16
CA TRP A 361 10.21 20.80 5.53
C TRP A 361 10.87 21.88 6.36
N ASN A 362 12.12 21.70 6.70
CA ASN A 362 12.93 22.71 7.34
C ASN A 362 14.28 22.87 6.62
N GLU A 363 15.06 23.90 7.01
CA GLU A 363 16.34 24.22 6.37
C GLU A 363 17.37 23.06 6.47
N ASN A 364 17.21 22.15 7.41
CA ASN A 364 18.13 21.05 7.69
C ASN A 364 17.65 19.69 7.20
N GLY A 365 16.42 19.60 6.64
CA GLY A 365 15.87 18.33 6.16
C GLY A 365 14.36 18.23 6.27
N ILE A 366 13.88 17.01 6.49
CA ILE A 366 12.46 16.68 6.63
C ILE A 366 12.25 16.19 8.06
N SER A 367 11.33 16.83 8.78
CA SER A 367 10.82 16.35 10.07
C SER A 367 9.58 15.48 9.82
N VAL A 368 9.50 14.36 10.50
CA VAL A 368 8.39 13.42 10.41
C VAL A 368 7.92 13.12 11.82
N GLU A 369 6.64 13.34 12.05
CA GLU A 369 5.94 13.02 13.30
C GLU A 369 4.92 11.92 13.05
N GLY A 370 4.75 11.00 14.05
CA GLY A 370 3.82 9.90 13.99
C GLY A 370 3.75 9.13 15.31
#